data_a142233aa606e06eea160a40b7e5f60f
#
_entry.id   a142233aa606e06eea160a40b7e5f60f
#
_cell.length_a   1.000
_cell.length_b   1.000
_cell.length_c   1.000
_cell.angle_alpha   90.00
_cell.angle_beta   90.00
_cell.angle_gamma   90.00
#
_symmetry.space_group_name_H-M   'P 1'
#
loop_
_entity.id
_entity.type
_entity.pdbx_description
1 polymer ?
#
loop_
_entity_poly.entity_id
_entity_poly.type
_entity_poly.pdbx_seq_one_letter_code
_entity_poly.pdbx_strand_id
1 'polypeptide(L)'
;PHNALVVVDNTFATPALQRPLEHGADIVLHSITKYLGGHSDVVGGALVAKDPSLVERIRFLQNSVGSVLGPFDAYLGLRGVKTLALRMERHCSSAHRIATWLESHPKVERVVYPGLPSHPQFEVARKQMMLAGNPAGGGMITMYLAGGIDESRRMLENVSMFTLAESLGGVESLIEHPAIMTHASVPPAQREMLGISDGLVRLSVGVEHVDDLVADLERGLAAV
;
A
#
# COMPACT_ATOMS: atom_id res chain seq x y z
N PRO A 1 0.72 -13.45 -29.79
CA PRO A 1 0.18 -14.18 -28.64
C PRO A 1 1.30 -15.08 -28.12
N HIS A 2 1.79 -14.75 -26.94
CA HIS A 2 2.81 -15.54 -26.26
C HIS A 2 2.09 -16.18 -25.08
N ASN A 3 2.08 -17.52 -24.95
CA ASN A 3 1.47 -18.26 -23.83
C ASN A 3 2.15 -17.92 -22.49
N ALA A 4 2.23 -16.64 -22.13
CA ALA A 4 2.80 -16.16 -20.89
C ALA A 4 1.71 -16.15 -19.81
N LEU A 5 2.06 -16.63 -18.62
CA LEU A 5 1.21 -16.52 -17.44
C LEU A 5 1.26 -15.08 -16.90
N VAL A 6 0.10 -14.56 -16.53
CA VAL A 6 -0.04 -13.25 -15.89
C VAL A 6 -0.14 -13.46 -14.38
N VAL A 7 0.87 -12.98 -13.65
CA VAL A 7 0.89 -13.00 -12.19
C VAL A 7 0.74 -11.56 -11.70
N VAL A 8 -0.23 -11.33 -10.83
CA VAL A 8 -0.51 -10.00 -10.26
C VAL A 8 -0.24 -10.00 -8.76
N ASP A 9 0.68 -9.16 -8.31
CA ASP A 9 0.80 -8.82 -6.90
C ASP A 9 -0.32 -7.83 -6.53
N ASN A 10 -1.32 -8.32 -5.81
CA ASN A 10 -2.50 -7.57 -5.41
C ASN A 10 -2.46 -7.14 -3.93
N THR A 11 -1.27 -7.09 -3.35
CA THR A 11 -1.06 -6.80 -1.92
C THR A 11 -1.68 -5.46 -1.50
N PHE A 12 -1.50 -4.40 -2.30
CA PHE A 12 -1.97 -3.04 -1.95
C PHE A 12 -3.49 -2.88 -2.12
N ALA A 13 -4.02 -3.44 -3.20
CA ALA A 13 -5.46 -3.36 -3.48
C ALA A 13 -6.27 -4.33 -2.61
N THR A 14 -5.75 -5.50 -2.28
CA THR A 14 -6.45 -6.60 -1.59
C THR A 14 -7.64 -7.16 -2.41
N PRO A 15 -8.19 -8.32 -2.06
CA PRO A 15 -9.38 -8.82 -2.73
C PRO A 15 -10.65 -8.00 -2.40
N ALA A 16 -10.59 -7.10 -1.42
CA ALA A 16 -11.69 -6.19 -1.12
C ALA A 16 -11.86 -5.10 -2.18
N LEU A 17 -10.75 -4.63 -2.79
CA LEU A 17 -10.79 -3.60 -3.84
C LEU A 17 -10.68 -4.15 -5.25
N GLN A 18 -9.81 -5.14 -5.47
CA GLN A 18 -9.50 -5.63 -6.81
C GLN A 18 -9.40 -7.14 -6.82
N ARG A 19 -9.97 -7.78 -7.85
CA ARG A 19 -9.95 -9.23 -8.05
C ARG A 19 -9.34 -9.58 -9.41
N PRO A 20 -8.01 -9.61 -9.53
CA PRO A 20 -7.34 -9.76 -10.82
C PRO A 20 -7.68 -11.03 -11.58
N LEU A 21 -8.06 -12.13 -10.91
CA LEU A 21 -8.55 -13.35 -11.57
C LEU A 21 -9.83 -13.11 -12.39
N GLU A 22 -10.65 -12.14 -12.03
CA GLU A 22 -11.85 -11.75 -12.79
C GLU A 22 -11.49 -10.93 -14.04
N HIS A 23 -10.28 -10.35 -14.05
CA HIS A 23 -9.72 -9.56 -15.15
C HIS A 23 -8.74 -10.33 -16.03
N GLY A 24 -8.64 -11.67 -15.87
CA GLY A 24 -7.83 -12.52 -16.74
C GLY A 24 -6.43 -12.82 -16.22
N ALA A 25 -6.08 -12.49 -14.99
CA ALA A 25 -4.87 -12.99 -14.37
C ALA A 25 -4.95 -14.50 -14.12
N ASP A 26 -3.81 -15.19 -14.21
CA ASP A 26 -3.69 -16.62 -13.96
C ASP A 26 -3.41 -16.91 -12.48
N ILE A 27 -2.56 -16.08 -11.86
CA ILE A 27 -2.16 -16.18 -10.46
C ILE A 27 -2.25 -14.80 -9.82
N VAL A 28 -2.75 -14.76 -8.59
CA VAL A 28 -2.72 -13.57 -7.74
C VAL A 28 -1.87 -13.86 -6.51
N LEU A 29 -0.95 -12.96 -6.21
CA LEU A 29 -0.12 -12.96 -5.02
C LEU A 29 -0.64 -11.93 -4.02
N HIS A 30 -0.60 -12.29 -2.75
CA HIS A 30 -0.82 -11.36 -1.64
C HIS A 30 0.27 -11.54 -0.58
N SER A 31 0.87 -10.45 -0.12
CA SER A 31 1.57 -10.45 1.16
C SER A 31 0.53 -10.39 2.30
N ILE A 32 0.44 -11.48 3.07
CA ILE A 32 -0.40 -11.52 4.29
C ILE A 32 0.14 -10.55 5.34
N THR A 33 1.44 -10.29 5.33
CA THR A 33 2.15 -9.33 6.18
C THR A 33 1.52 -7.94 6.17
N LYS A 34 0.83 -7.57 5.08
CA LYS A 34 0.25 -6.25 4.84
C LYS A 34 -1.24 -6.22 5.23
N TYR A 35 -2.10 -5.67 4.40
CA TYR A 35 -3.54 -5.50 4.66
C TYR A 35 -4.29 -6.78 5.05
N LEU A 36 -3.90 -7.97 4.53
CA LEU A 36 -4.61 -9.20 4.85
C LEU A 36 -4.48 -9.55 6.34
N GLY A 37 -3.27 -9.53 6.90
CA GLY A 37 -3.03 -9.61 8.34
C GLY A 37 -3.52 -8.35 9.05
N GLY A 38 -3.00 -7.20 8.62
CA GLY A 38 -3.46 -5.87 8.98
C GLY A 38 -3.15 -5.41 10.40
N HIS A 39 -2.34 -6.15 11.15
CA HIS A 39 -2.05 -5.87 12.57
C HIS A 39 -0.55 -5.91 12.90
N SER A 40 0.32 -5.92 11.87
CA SER A 40 1.79 -5.92 12.01
C SER A 40 2.35 -7.05 12.89
N ASP A 41 1.65 -8.19 12.95
CA ASP A 41 1.90 -9.31 13.85
C ASP A 41 2.16 -10.65 13.11
N VAL A 42 2.19 -10.64 11.78
CA VAL A 42 2.41 -11.84 10.96
C VAL A 42 3.24 -11.52 9.72
N VAL A 43 4.14 -12.43 9.36
CA VAL A 43 4.85 -12.44 8.08
C VAL A 43 4.41 -13.65 7.28
N GLY A 44 3.87 -13.41 6.06
CA GLY A 44 3.39 -14.50 5.24
C GLY A 44 2.91 -14.07 3.86
N GLY A 45 2.60 -15.07 3.04
CA GLY A 45 2.10 -14.87 1.68
C GLY A 45 0.99 -15.83 1.32
N ALA A 46 0.21 -15.47 0.31
CA ALA A 46 -0.81 -16.33 -0.29
C ALA A 46 -0.76 -16.23 -1.81
N LEU A 47 -0.90 -17.38 -2.46
CA LEU A 47 -1.08 -17.48 -3.91
C LEU A 47 -2.47 -18.04 -4.19
N VAL A 48 -3.16 -17.44 -5.16
CA VAL A 48 -4.50 -17.85 -5.60
C VAL A 48 -4.47 -18.04 -7.12
N ALA A 49 -4.92 -19.20 -7.59
CA ALA A 49 -5.03 -19.51 -9.02
C ALA A 49 -6.35 -20.22 -9.30
N LYS A 50 -6.87 -20.07 -10.52
CA LYS A 50 -8.09 -20.78 -10.98
C LYS A 50 -7.79 -22.15 -11.59
N ASP A 51 -6.68 -22.25 -12.33
CA ASP A 51 -6.32 -23.47 -13.05
C ASP A 51 -5.86 -24.55 -12.06
N PRO A 52 -6.53 -25.73 -12.01
CA PRO A 52 -6.14 -26.81 -11.11
C PRO A 52 -4.70 -27.27 -11.31
N SER A 53 -4.18 -27.26 -12.54
CA SER A 53 -2.81 -27.69 -12.84
C SER A 53 -1.77 -26.74 -12.24
N LEU A 54 -2.05 -25.43 -12.28
CA LEU A 54 -1.22 -24.42 -11.60
C LEU A 54 -1.30 -24.59 -10.09
N VAL A 55 -2.49 -24.81 -9.54
CA VAL A 55 -2.68 -25.04 -8.09
C VAL A 55 -1.89 -26.27 -7.63
N GLU A 56 -1.96 -27.39 -8.38
CA GLU A 56 -1.22 -28.62 -8.05
C GLU A 56 0.29 -28.38 -8.06
N ARG A 57 0.79 -27.69 -9.09
CA ARG A 57 2.22 -27.36 -9.20
C ARG A 57 2.69 -26.43 -8.07
N ILE A 58 1.91 -25.40 -7.74
CA ILE A 58 2.23 -24.50 -6.63
C ILE A 58 2.26 -25.26 -5.30
N ARG A 59 1.28 -26.13 -5.04
CA ARG A 59 1.23 -26.96 -3.84
C ARG A 59 2.42 -27.92 -3.75
N PHE A 60 2.79 -28.52 -4.86
CA PHE A 60 3.99 -29.38 -4.92
C PHE A 60 5.24 -28.59 -4.54
N LEU A 61 5.44 -27.39 -5.12
CA LEU A 61 6.58 -26.53 -4.79
C LEU A 61 6.55 -26.09 -3.33
N GLN A 62 5.38 -25.66 -2.84
CA GLN A 62 5.20 -25.26 -1.44
C GLN A 62 5.64 -26.36 -0.47
N ASN A 63 5.19 -27.60 -0.71
CA ASN A 63 5.54 -28.74 0.11
C ASN A 63 7.03 -29.11 -0.01
N SER A 64 7.58 -29.13 -1.24
CA SER A 64 8.95 -29.57 -1.50
C SER A 64 9.99 -28.59 -0.97
N VAL A 65 9.70 -27.28 -1.05
CA VAL A 65 10.59 -26.20 -0.55
C VAL A 65 10.37 -25.95 0.95
N GLY A 66 9.20 -26.33 1.49
CA GLY A 66 8.84 -26.08 2.89
C GLY A 66 8.35 -24.67 3.15
N SER A 67 7.89 -23.93 2.11
CA SER A 67 7.34 -22.57 2.25
C SER A 67 5.91 -22.63 2.83
N VAL A 68 5.79 -23.05 4.07
CA VAL A 68 4.50 -23.24 4.78
C VAL A 68 4.46 -22.33 5.98
N LEU A 69 3.33 -21.64 6.16
CA LEU A 69 3.10 -20.83 7.37
C LEU A 69 3.05 -21.71 8.61
N GLY A 70 3.60 -21.22 9.72
CA GLY A 70 3.36 -21.80 11.03
C GLY A 70 1.87 -21.77 11.39
N PRO A 71 1.37 -22.70 12.22
CA PRO A 71 -0.06 -22.74 12.60
C PRO A 71 -0.54 -21.44 13.24
N PHE A 72 0.28 -20.78 14.03
CA PHE A 72 -0.05 -19.52 14.68
C PHE A 72 -0.13 -18.37 13.67
N ASP A 73 0.83 -18.28 12.74
CA ASP A 73 0.82 -17.30 11.65
C ASP A 73 -0.40 -17.48 10.74
N ALA A 74 -0.74 -18.73 10.41
CA ALA A 74 -1.95 -19.04 9.65
C ALA A 74 -3.23 -18.60 10.39
N TYR A 75 -3.29 -18.83 11.72
CA TYR A 75 -4.39 -18.37 12.55
C TYR A 75 -4.50 -16.85 12.55
N LEU A 76 -3.40 -16.11 12.75
CA LEU A 76 -3.38 -14.64 12.69
C LEU A 76 -3.84 -14.12 11.34
N GLY A 77 -3.34 -14.69 10.23
CA GLY A 77 -3.78 -14.34 8.89
C GLY A 77 -5.28 -14.55 8.68
N LEU A 78 -5.81 -15.71 9.07
CA LEU A 78 -7.25 -16.01 9.00
C LEU A 78 -8.08 -15.08 9.87
N ARG A 79 -7.58 -14.71 11.05
CA ARG A 79 -8.23 -13.75 11.94
C ARG A 79 -8.27 -12.34 11.33
N GLY A 80 -7.14 -11.87 10.77
CA GLY A 80 -7.03 -10.57 10.14
C GLY A 80 -7.97 -10.40 8.94
N VAL A 81 -8.09 -11.40 8.09
CA VAL A 81 -8.98 -11.38 6.92
C VAL A 81 -10.45 -11.17 7.29
N LYS A 82 -10.91 -11.61 8.46
CA LYS A 82 -12.31 -11.44 8.90
C LYS A 82 -12.75 -9.98 9.02
N THR A 83 -11.81 -9.04 9.22
CA THR A 83 -12.09 -7.61 9.32
C THR A 83 -11.59 -6.82 8.10
N LEU A 84 -11.11 -7.49 7.06
CA LEU A 84 -10.48 -6.84 5.91
C LEU A 84 -11.39 -5.80 5.26
N ALA A 85 -12.65 -6.13 4.98
CA ALA A 85 -13.58 -5.22 4.34
C ALA A 85 -13.78 -3.93 5.15
N LEU A 86 -14.04 -4.06 6.46
CA LEU A 86 -14.21 -2.92 7.39
C LEU A 86 -12.96 -2.03 7.45
N ARG A 87 -11.77 -2.67 7.52
CA ARG A 87 -10.51 -1.93 7.55
C ARG A 87 -10.27 -1.20 6.22
N MET A 88 -10.52 -1.86 5.09
CA MET A 88 -10.36 -1.24 3.77
C MET A 88 -11.32 -0.06 3.55
N GLU A 89 -12.55 -0.11 4.06
CA GLU A 89 -13.46 1.05 4.06
C GLU A 89 -12.84 2.25 4.76
N ARG A 90 -12.27 2.03 5.94
CA ARG A 90 -11.64 3.11 6.71
C ARG A 90 -10.35 3.57 6.06
N HIS A 91 -9.47 2.68 5.65
CA HIS A 91 -8.23 3.03 4.93
C HIS A 91 -8.52 3.89 3.69
N CYS A 92 -9.46 3.46 2.85
CA CYS A 92 -9.79 4.17 1.61
C CYS A 92 -10.40 5.53 1.87
N SER A 93 -11.36 5.64 2.81
CA SER A 93 -12.02 6.92 3.12
C SER A 93 -11.06 7.93 3.74
N SER A 94 -10.22 7.49 4.68
CA SER A 94 -9.21 8.34 5.31
C SER A 94 -8.13 8.76 4.30
N ALA A 95 -7.61 7.82 3.50
CA ALA A 95 -6.59 8.11 2.49
C ALA A 95 -7.10 9.07 1.40
N HIS A 96 -8.34 8.88 0.95
CA HIS A 96 -8.93 9.79 -0.05
C HIS A 96 -9.03 11.22 0.49
N ARG A 97 -9.50 11.39 1.72
CA ARG A 97 -9.61 12.71 2.35
C ARG A 97 -8.24 13.35 2.56
N ILE A 98 -7.24 12.60 3.05
CA ILE A 98 -5.87 13.08 3.23
C ILE A 98 -5.25 13.45 1.88
N ALA A 99 -5.36 12.60 0.86
CA ALA A 99 -4.81 12.86 -0.46
C ALA A 99 -5.40 14.11 -1.11
N THR A 100 -6.73 14.30 -1.00
CA THR A 100 -7.43 15.50 -1.49
C THR A 100 -6.95 16.77 -0.78
N TRP A 101 -6.76 16.71 0.52
CA TRP A 101 -6.23 17.83 1.30
C TRP A 101 -4.79 18.15 0.92
N LEU A 102 -3.93 17.14 0.79
CA LEU A 102 -2.52 17.28 0.41
C LEU A 102 -2.35 17.91 -0.99
N GLU A 103 -3.23 17.59 -1.97
CA GLU A 103 -3.17 18.21 -3.31
C GLU A 103 -3.25 19.74 -3.30
N SER A 104 -3.93 20.31 -2.32
CA SER A 104 -4.07 21.75 -2.17
C SER A 104 -3.08 22.39 -1.20
N HIS A 105 -2.22 21.59 -0.58
CA HIS A 105 -1.32 22.07 0.47
C HIS A 105 -0.08 22.78 -0.13
N PRO A 106 0.26 24.02 0.29
CA PRO A 106 1.32 24.83 -0.34
C PRO A 106 2.75 24.24 -0.21
N LYS A 107 2.97 23.30 0.72
CA LYS A 107 4.25 22.60 0.92
C LYS A 107 4.35 21.28 0.13
N VAL A 108 3.31 20.91 -0.60
CA VAL A 108 3.24 19.67 -1.39
C VAL A 108 3.20 20.01 -2.87
N GLU A 109 4.19 19.55 -3.61
CA GLU A 109 4.28 19.79 -5.06
C GLU A 109 3.37 18.85 -5.86
N ARG A 110 3.22 17.62 -5.39
CA ARG A 110 2.45 16.58 -6.08
C ARG A 110 1.99 15.49 -5.12
N VAL A 111 0.79 14.99 -5.37
CA VAL A 111 0.27 13.77 -4.73
C VAL A 111 0.07 12.69 -5.80
N VAL A 112 0.41 11.46 -5.49
CA VAL A 112 0.11 10.28 -6.31
C VAL A 112 -0.78 9.36 -5.50
N TYR A 113 -2.05 9.30 -5.87
CA TYR A 113 -3.07 8.47 -5.22
C TYR A 113 -4.09 8.00 -6.26
N PRO A 114 -4.32 6.69 -6.42
CA PRO A 114 -5.18 6.16 -7.49
C PRO A 114 -6.64 6.64 -7.44
N GLY A 115 -7.10 7.11 -6.29
CA GLY A 115 -8.45 7.64 -6.10
C GLY A 115 -8.63 9.12 -6.48
N LEU A 116 -7.60 9.82 -6.93
CA LEU A 116 -7.67 11.22 -7.36
C LEU A 116 -7.72 11.34 -8.88
N PRO A 117 -8.52 12.27 -9.43
CA PRO A 117 -8.57 12.54 -10.88
C PRO A 117 -7.23 12.95 -11.49
N SER A 118 -6.32 13.50 -10.71
CA SER A 118 -4.95 13.88 -11.10
C SER A 118 -4.04 12.68 -11.35
N HIS A 119 -4.42 11.47 -10.88
CA HIS A 119 -3.61 10.28 -11.08
C HIS A 119 -3.61 9.86 -12.56
N PRO A 120 -2.44 9.59 -13.18
CA PRO A 120 -2.34 9.28 -14.61
C PRO A 120 -3.20 8.09 -15.08
N GLN A 121 -3.48 7.14 -14.17
CA GLN A 121 -4.28 5.95 -14.44
C GLN A 121 -5.62 5.94 -13.69
N PHE A 122 -6.13 7.12 -13.32
CA PHE A 122 -7.40 7.24 -12.57
C PHE A 122 -8.55 6.46 -13.24
N GLU A 123 -8.70 6.57 -14.56
CA GLU A 123 -9.76 5.88 -15.31
C GLU A 123 -9.63 4.35 -15.29
N VAL A 124 -8.41 3.83 -15.18
CA VAL A 124 -8.16 2.39 -14.99
C VAL A 124 -8.48 1.99 -13.55
N ALA A 125 -7.94 2.75 -12.59
CA ALA A 125 -8.15 2.48 -11.17
C ALA A 125 -9.65 2.44 -10.80
N ARG A 126 -10.43 3.44 -11.22
CA ARG A 126 -11.87 3.51 -10.93
C ARG A 126 -12.70 2.39 -11.55
N LYS A 127 -12.19 1.68 -12.57
CA LYS A 127 -12.84 0.51 -13.17
C LYS A 127 -12.47 -0.79 -12.47
N GLN A 128 -11.26 -0.89 -11.93
CA GLN A 128 -10.72 -2.12 -11.38
C GLN A 128 -10.80 -2.17 -9.85
N MET A 129 -10.63 -1.02 -9.19
CA MET A 129 -10.61 -0.91 -7.73
C MET A 129 -11.97 -0.46 -7.22
N MET A 130 -12.77 -1.41 -6.75
CA MET A 130 -14.15 -1.19 -6.33
C MET A 130 -14.36 -1.69 -4.91
N LEU A 131 -14.84 -0.83 -4.03
CA LEU A 131 -15.22 -1.19 -2.66
C LEU A 131 -16.72 -1.01 -2.48
N ALA A 132 -17.42 -2.10 -2.14
CA ALA A 132 -18.89 -2.10 -1.99
C ALA A 132 -19.64 -1.45 -3.19
N GLY A 133 -19.12 -1.66 -4.41
CA GLY A 133 -19.71 -1.12 -5.64
C GLY A 133 -19.31 0.31 -6.00
N ASN A 134 -18.45 0.95 -5.21
CA ASN A 134 -17.95 2.30 -5.47
C ASN A 134 -16.44 2.30 -5.76
N PRO A 135 -15.95 3.16 -6.68
CA PRO A 135 -14.52 3.31 -6.90
C PRO A 135 -13.78 3.71 -5.62
N ALA A 136 -12.59 3.13 -5.39
CA ALA A 136 -11.76 3.43 -4.22
C ALA A 136 -10.27 3.39 -4.58
N GLY A 137 -9.44 4.15 -3.89
CA GLY A 137 -8.02 4.31 -4.20
C GLY A 137 -7.05 3.53 -3.32
N GLY A 138 -7.55 2.78 -2.33
CA GLY A 138 -6.70 2.11 -1.34
C GLY A 138 -6.22 3.01 -0.21
N GLY A 139 -5.30 2.51 0.60
CA GLY A 139 -4.76 3.22 1.78
C GLY A 139 -3.37 3.81 1.60
N MET A 140 -2.76 3.72 0.40
CA MET A 140 -1.40 4.18 0.14
C MET A 140 -1.40 5.52 -0.59
N ILE A 141 -0.65 6.50 -0.06
CA ILE A 141 -0.45 7.81 -0.68
C ILE A 141 1.05 8.03 -0.85
N THR A 142 1.45 8.57 -1.99
CA THR A 142 2.77 9.15 -2.17
C THR A 142 2.62 10.64 -2.35
N MET A 143 3.39 11.43 -1.61
CA MET A 143 3.49 12.87 -1.80
C MET A 143 4.92 13.29 -2.08
N TYR A 144 5.08 14.39 -2.79
CA TYR A 144 6.35 15.05 -3.04
C TYR A 144 6.32 16.40 -2.35
N LEU A 145 7.22 16.60 -1.40
CA LEU A 145 7.36 17.85 -0.69
C LEU A 145 8.07 18.90 -1.56
N ALA A 146 7.70 20.15 -1.36
CA ALA A 146 8.47 21.29 -1.86
C ALA A 146 9.80 21.36 -1.08
N GLY A 147 10.90 20.99 -1.75
CA GLY A 147 12.23 20.93 -1.15
C GLY A 147 12.89 19.57 -1.33
N GLY A 148 13.81 19.24 -0.45
CA GLY A 148 14.62 18.02 -0.55
C GLY A 148 14.64 17.20 0.74
N ILE A 149 15.81 16.60 0.99
CA ILE A 149 16.00 15.69 2.13
C ILE A 149 15.84 16.37 3.49
N ASP A 150 16.26 17.63 3.62
CA ASP A 150 16.21 18.35 4.90
C ASP A 150 14.77 18.74 5.26
N GLU A 151 13.97 19.14 4.27
CA GLU A 151 12.52 19.38 4.41
C GLU A 151 11.81 18.08 4.81
N SER A 152 12.10 17.00 4.13
CA SER A 152 11.55 15.68 4.43
C SER A 152 11.88 15.23 5.86
N ARG A 153 13.13 15.40 6.30
CA ARG A 153 13.53 15.08 7.68
C ARG A 153 12.77 15.91 8.70
N ARG A 154 12.68 17.24 8.51
CA ARG A 154 11.93 18.10 9.43
C ARG A 154 10.47 17.67 9.55
N MET A 155 9.84 17.34 8.43
CA MET A 155 8.48 16.81 8.48
C MET A 155 8.39 15.52 9.29
N LEU A 156 9.25 14.53 9.00
CA LEU A 156 9.24 13.22 9.65
C LEU A 156 9.50 13.31 11.16
N GLU A 157 10.34 14.23 11.61
CA GLU A 157 10.66 14.46 13.01
C GLU A 157 9.52 15.14 13.78
N ASN A 158 8.55 15.76 13.10
CA ASN A 158 7.47 16.53 13.69
C ASN A 158 6.09 15.84 13.59
N VAL A 159 6.00 14.65 13.03
CA VAL A 159 4.80 13.79 13.14
C VAL A 159 4.89 12.89 14.37
N SER A 160 3.77 12.45 14.89
CA SER A 160 3.71 11.60 16.08
C SER A 160 2.68 10.47 16.01
N MET A 161 1.63 10.63 15.22
CA MET A 161 0.66 9.56 14.97
C MET A 161 1.11 8.65 13.83
N PHE A 162 1.68 9.26 12.78
CA PHE A 162 2.37 8.49 11.75
C PHE A 162 3.69 7.98 12.28
N THR A 163 3.82 6.68 12.47
CA THR A 163 5.08 6.05 12.90
C THR A 163 6.04 5.98 11.72
N LEU A 164 7.29 6.47 11.92
CA LEU A 164 8.35 6.35 10.93
C LEU A 164 8.80 4.88 10.86
N ALA A 165 8.34 4.18 9.85
CA ALA A 165 8.65 2.78 9.64
C ALA A 165 8.42 2.37 8.18
N GLU A 166 9.16 1.38 7.75
CA GLU A 166 8.86 0.61 6.54
C GLU A 166 7.60 -0.24 6.77
N SER A 167 7.13 -0.91 5.71
CA SER A 167 5.91 -1.67 5.71
C SER A 167 4.67 -0.83 5.38
N LEU A 168 3.49 -1.44 5.46
CA LEU A 168 2.21 -0.80 5.11
C LEU A 168 1.03 -1.71 5.47
N GLY A 169 -0.17 -1.13 5.46
CA GLY A 169 -1.42 -1.88 5.51
C GLY A 169 -1.83 -2.36 6.89
N GLY A 170 -1.12 -1.91 7.94
CA GLY A 170 -1.54 -2.08 9.33
C GLY A 170 -2.68 -1.15 9.72
N VAL A 171 -3.31 -1.43 10.87
CA VAL A 171 -4.32 -0.54 11.47
C VAL A 171 -3.72 0.78 11.93
N GLU A 172 -2.42 0.80 12.22
CA GLU A 172 -1.62 1.98 12.51
C GLU A 172 -1.19 2.71 11.24
N SER A 173 -1.11 4.03 11.29
CA SER A 173 -0.58 4.87 10.21
C SER A 173 0.94 4.87 10.21
N LEU A 174 1.55 4.60 9.05
CA LEU A 174 3.00 4.60 8.85
C LEU A 174 3.41 5.65 7.83
N ILE A 175 4.59 6.22 8.04
CA ILE A 175 5.25 7.17 7.15
C ILE A 175 6.67 6.70 6.87
N GLU A 176 7.13 6.81 5.63
CA GLU A 176 8.51 6.51 5.27
C GLU A 176 9.06 7.47 4.24
N HIS A 177 10.39 7.54 4.19
CA HIS A 177 11.15 8.24 3.15
C HIS A 177 11.89 7.21 2.29
N PRO A 178 11.36 6.81 1.13
CA PRO A 178 11.92 5.72 0.35
C PRO A 178 13.38 5.89 -0.04
N ALA A 179 13.83 7.11 -0.36
CA ALA A 179 15.20 7.34 -0.81
C ALA A 179 16.28 6.98 0.23
N ILE A 180 15.99 7.09 1.52
CA ILE A 180 16.94 6.79 2.61
C ILE A 180 16.55 5.56 3.45
N MET A 181 15.39 4.93 3.15
CA MET A 181 14.90 3.73 3.83
C MET A 181 14.82 2.56 2.85
N THR A 182 13.66 2.27 2.29
CA THR A 182 13.41 1.09 1.42
C THR A 182 14.28 1.03 0.17
N HIS A 183 14.71 2.17 -0.37
CA HIS A 183 15.51 2.26 -1.61
C HIS A 183 16.91 2.87 -1.37
N ALA A 184 17.40 2.87 -0.12
CA ALA A 184 18.71 3.42 0.21
C ALA A 184 19.87 2.73 -0.53
N SER A 185 19.74 1.44 -0.83
CA SER A 185 20.72 0.67 -1.59
C SER A 185 20.67 0.90 -3.12
N VAL A 186 19.64 1.57 -3.62
CA VAL A 186 19.49 1.88 -5.05
C VAL A 186 20.32 3.12 -5.39
N PRO A 187 21.19 3.07 -6.44
CA PRO A 187 22.00 4.22 -6.85
C PRO A 187 21.14 5.46 -7.14
N PRO A 188 21.60 6.69 -6.79
CA PRO A 188 20.82 7.92 -6.96
C PRO A 188 20.26 8.13 -8.38
N ALA A 189 21.06 7.91 -9.43
CA ALA A 189 20.63 8.04 -10.81
C ALA A 189 19.48 7.04 -11.16
N GLN A 190 19.49 5.86 -10.58
CA GLN A 190 18.42 4.88 -10.78
C GLN A 190 17.17 5.26 -9.98
N ARG A 191 17.32 5.81 -8.78
CA ARG A 191 16.20 6.36 -8.00
C ARG A 191 15.49 7.49 -8.74
N GLU A 192 16.27 8.39 -9.35
CA GLU A 192 15.74 9.49 -10.17
C GLU A 192 14.91 8.98 -11.35
N MET A 193 15.41 7.97 -12.09
CA MET A 193 14.65 7.33 -13.18
C MET A 193 13.35 6.67 -12.69
N LEU A 194 13.30 6.19 -11.44
CA LEU A 194 12.12 5.63 -10.80
C LEU A 194 11.18 6.70 -10.20
N GLY A 195 11.57 7.98 -10.27
CA GLY A 195 10.83 9.08 -9.67
C GLY A 195 10.94 9.14 -8.14
N ILE A 196 11.94 8.48 -7.56
CA ILE A 196 12.19 8.49 -6.11
C ILE A 196 13.14 9.65 -5.79
N SER A 197 12.57 10.84 -5.64
CA SER A 197 13.30 12.06 -5.26
C SER A 197 13.50 12.17 -3.74
N ASP A 198 14.35 13.10 -3.33
CA ASP A 198 14.62 13.38 -1.92
C ASP A 198 13.44 14.09 -1.20
N GLY A 199 12.46 14.58 -1.94
CA GLY A 199 11.19 15.11 -1.40
C GLY A 199 10.06 14.07 -1.36
N LEU A 200 10.30 12.82 -1.79
CA LEU A 200 9.26 11.79 -1.82
C LEU A 200 9.03 11.20 -0.43
N VAL A 201 7.80 11.29 0.05
CA VAL A 201 7.32 10.67 1.29
C VAL A 201 6.14 9.75 0.97
N ARG A 202 6.14 8.54 1.53
CA ARG A 202 5.05 7.57 1.39
C ARG A 202 4.28 7.43 2.70
N LEU A 203 2.95 7.47 2.60
CA LEU A 203 2.03 7.26 3.71
C LEU A 203 1.29 5.93 3.52
N SER A 204 1.24 5.12 4.56
CA SER A 204 0.29 4.04 4.74
C SER A 204 -0.73 4.50 5.76
N VAL A 205 -1.90 4.88 5.28
CA VAL A 205 -2.95 5.45 6.14
C VAL A 205 -3.66 4.34 6.90
N GLY A 206 -3.67 4.43 8.22
CA GLY A 206 -4.30 3.48 9.13
C GLY A 206 -5.81 3.71 9.31
N VAL A 207 -6.33 3.24 10.44
CA VAL A 207 -7.78 3.30 10.76
C VAL A 207 -8.11 4.31 11.87
N GLU A 208 -7.16 5.09 12.31
CA GLU A 208 -7.31 6.15 13.30
C GLU A 208 -8.32 7.21 12.84
N HIS A 209 -8.67 8.14 13.71
CA HIS A 209 -9.57 9.23 13.32
C HIS A 209 -8.87 10.14 12.30
N VAL A 210 -9.52 10.36 11.17
CA VAL A 210 -8.89 11.07 10.04
C VAL A 210 -8.53 12.52 10.35
N ASP A 211 -9.29 13.23 11.21
CA ASP A 211 -8.96 14.59 11.62
C ASP A 211 -7.67 14.64 12.43
N ASP A 212 -7.41 13.64 13.26
CA ASP A 212 -6.18 13.52 14.02
C ASP A 212 -4.98 13.26 13.10
N LEU A 213 -5.16 12.40 12.08
CA LEU A 213 -4.14 12.13 11.07
C LEU A 213 -3.82 13.40 10.24
N VAL A 214 -4.83 14.16 9.84
CA VAL A 214 -4.63 15.44 9.14
C VAL A 214 -3.90 16.44 10.03
N ALA A 215 -4.29 16.56 11.30
CA ALA A 215 -3.63 17.46 12.26
C ALA A 215 -2.17 17.08 12.50
N ASP A 216 -1.85 15.78 12.51
CA ASP A 216 -0.49 15.28 12.64
C ASP A 216 0.37 15.62 11.42
N LEU A 217 -0.17 15.41 10.21
CA LEU A 217 0.52 15.77 8.96
C LEU A 217 0.69 17.29 8.83
N GLU A 218 -0.32 18.10 9.22
CA GLU A 218 -0.23 19.58 9.22
C GLU A 218 0.91 20.04 10.12
N ARG A 219 1.05 19.46 11.32
CA ARG A 219 2.16 19.78 12.23
C ARG A 219 3.51 19.45 11.60
N GLY A 220 3.65 18.27 10.94
CA GLY A 220 4.85 17.90 10.21
C GLY A 220 5.16 18.88 9.07
N LEU A 221 4.15 19.24 8.27
CA LEU A 221 4.30 20.16 7.14
C LEU A 221 4.58 21.61 7.58
N ALA A 222 4.13 22.02 8.75
CA ALA A 222 4.44 23.35 9.31
C ALA A 222 5.93 23.51 9.67
N ALA A 223 6.68 22.40 9.82
CA ALA A 223 8.12 22.40 10.07
C ALA A 223 8.98 22.46 8.79
N VAL A 224 8.36 22.37 7.61
CA VAL A 224 9.01 22.37 6.29
C VAL A 224 9.27 23.79 5.76
#